data_8ce23682d8884f98e5a5b90dcccd9010
#
_entry.id   8ce23682d8884f98e5a5b90dcccd9010
#
_cell.length_a   1.000
_cell.length_b   1.000
_cell.length_c   1.000
_cell.angle_alpha   90.00
_cell.angle_beta   90.00
_cell.angle_gamma   90.00
#
_symmetry.space_group_name_H-M   'P 1'
#
loop_
_entity.id
_entity.type
_entity.pdbx_description
1 polymer ?
#
loop_
_entity_poly.entity_id
_entity_poly.type
_entity_poly.pdbx_seq_one_letter_code
_entity_poly.pdbx_strand_id
1 'polypeptide(L)'
;MKKMHIYIRYIALLWVALFTLAGCNSEITTVPQGEQADGMMQVNLLVHTADYAVQTRANGSVKGVEGIAEGSMQLLCFDKGGYFLGMGQSVTIGANPAGDDNNHSLHAVVYNSTARIHFLANANITMDPQWVGMGENILMNKLESKYDVNTRMVYWGYLKQADPEAMKAYLANSANVIYMLRDRARVDAKWDGNTSGITDIQVALAGGSDRGCMALMDKSTLAFPEIRNKTDWEKSLTFICQPLTYERLGLDESAFASQAFAYETENSVKEPLAVILKATYTGGAIKYHKVYLQDAQYQNYQVRRNHTYRINVKRLNAEYGYKTALEAVEGQGSNDIWVEVDDIISEISAGDYTLRIASGKVGATSIVYNHGAAASQTIPFTYSGDATMSQADFEYRFTSNKGLAEQTTLGMSYAGNGNESHLSFTLNPVEGSLKTATIFLRDKKHGLSRKINLYSISHFSFGYDAGGVSIGKAAESETTFTFSIPDNYPQDLFPVEVKFASDDVNPRGVDVEVGSTNEPPINQEWNCWFVKKCYAPGSYNVTMRNVRAKASGAKGKFYMKAAYYGKDAASVNQAIEIPVTFQ
;
A
#
# COMPACT_ATOMS: atom_id res chain seq x y z
N MET A 1 -69.77 14.72 40.50
CA MET A 1 -69.00 13.54 40.95
C MET A 1 -68.42 12.69 39.83
N LYS A 2 -69.00 12.43 38.68
CA LYS A 2 -68.43 11.62 37.59
C LYS A 2 -67.21 12.19 36.92
N LYS A 3 -66.98 13.51 36.82
CA LYS A 3 -65.82 14.13 36.21
C LYS A 3 -64.55 14.04 37.10
N MET A 4 -64.69 13.98 38.42
CA MET A 4 -63.61 13.93 39.35
C MET A 4 -62.96 12.53 39.38
N HIS A 5 -63.71 11.45 39.14
CA HIS A 5 -63.19 10.08 39.05
C HIS A 5 -62.32 9.82 37.78
N ILE A 6 -62.62 10.53 36.70
CA ILE A 6 -61.85 10.43 35.44
C ILE A 6 -60.46 11.07 35.63
N TYR A 7 -60.35 12.23 36.26
CA TYR A 7 -59.08 12.88 36.52
C TYR A 7 -58.17 12.08 37.47
N ILE A 8 -58.76 11.45 38.49
CA ILE A 8 -58.01 10.59 39.42
C ILE A 8 -57.46 9.35 38.70
N ARG A 9 -58.17 8.77 37.73
CA ARG A 9 -57.68 7.65 36.92
C ARG A 9 -56.54 8.08 35.97
N TYR A 10 -56.60 9.25 35.38
CA TYR A 10 -55.54 9.77 34.53
C TYR A 10 -54.29 10.16 35.34
N ILE A 11 -54.44 10.72 36.53
CA ILE A 11 -53.34 11.04 37.44
C ILE A 11 -52.67 9.73 37.93
N ALA A 12 -53.47 8.72 38.29
CA ALA A 12 -52.92 7.40 38.69
C ALA A 12 -52.20 6.69 37.55
N LEU A 13 -52.70 6.76 36.29
CA LEU A 13 -52.02 6.25 35.10
C LEU A 13 -50.72 7.04 34.77
N LEU A 14 -50.73 8.35 34.98
CA LEU A 14 -49.55 9.19 34.78
C LEU A 14 -48.45 8.87 35.82
N TRP A 15 -48.80 8.59 37.06
CA TRP A 15 -47.86 8.16 38.10
C TRP A 15 -47.31 6.77 37.84
N VAL A 16 -48.10 5.82 37.35
CA VAL A 16 -47.63 4.50 36.96
C VAL A 16 -46.68 4.60 35.75
N ALA A 17 -46.98 5.45 34.77
CA ALA A 17 -46.10 5.69 33.63
C ALA A 17 -44.82 6.42 34.02
N LEU A 18 -44.84 7.32 35.00
CA LEU A 18 -43.60 7.94 35.54
C LEU A 18 -42.74 6.93 36.34
N PHE A 19 -43.36 5.98 37.07
CA PHE A 19 -42.59 4.96 37.80
C PHE A 19 -42.04 3.88 36.86
N THR A 20 -42.68 3.60 35.72
CA THR A 20 -42.13 2.68 34.72
C THR A 20 -41.00 3.30 33.88
N LEU A 21 -40.93 4.63 33.75
CA LEU A 21 -39.84 5.36 33.10
C LEU A 21 -38.66 5.61 34.06
N ALA A 22 -38.88 5.59 35.37
CA ALA A 22 -37.81 5.65 36.38
C ALA A 22 -37.17 4.30 36.70
N GLY A 23 -37.71 3.18 36.18
CA GLY A 23 -37.24 1.83 36.41
C GLY A 23 -36.25 1.29 35.36
N CYS A 24 -35.88 2.10 34.36
CA CYS A 24 -34.77 1.83 33.45
C CYS A 24 -33.55 2.71 33.76
N ASN A 25 -33.26 2.97 35.02
CA ASN A 25 -31.86 3.04 35.42
C ASN A 25 -31.39 1.57 35.37
N SER A 26 -30.74 1.17 34.28
CA SER A 26 -29.78 0.11 34.38
C SER A 26 -28.96 0.44 35.62
N GLU A 27 -29.05 -0.36 36.66
CA GLU A 27 -28.03 -0.43 37.67
C GLU A 27 -26.74 -0.49 36.85
N ILE A 28 -26.02 0.63 36.78
CA ILE A 28 -24.60 0.59 36.64
C ILE A 28 -24.23 -0.27 37.82
N THR A 29 -23.93 -1.54 37.56
CA THR A 29 -23.25 -2.38 38.52
C THR A 29 -21.99 -1.61 38.80
N THR A 30 -22.04 -0.77 39.83
CA THR A 30 -20.85 -0.26 40.48
C THR A 30 -20.05 -1.51 40.77
N VAL A 31 -18.97 -1.73 40.04
CA VAL A 31 -17.97 -2.73 40.39
C VAL A 31 -17.76 -2.52 41.89
N PRO A 32 -17.95 -3.57 42.73
CA PRO A 32 -17.91 -3.41 44.16
C PRO A 32 -16.58 -2.77 44.52
N GLN A 33 -16.61 -1.58 45.10
CA GLN A 33 -15.42 -0.84 45.54
C GLN A 33 -14.63 -1.58 46.64
N GLY A 34 -15.06 -2.80 47.05
CA GLY A 34 -14.47 -3.57 48.12
C GLY A 34 -13.43 -4.62 47.73
N GLU A 35 -13.32 -4.99 46.43
CA GLU A 35 -12.34 -5.99 45.98
C GLU A 35 -11.09 -5.40 45.34
N GLN A 36 -10.93 -4.09 45.32
CA GLN A 36 -9.85 -3.40 44.59
C GLN A 36 -8.45 -3.57 45.19
N ALA A 37 -8.28 -4.03 46.42
CA ALA A 37 -6.95 -4.18 47.02
C ALA A 37 -6.29 -5.55 46.70
N ASP A 38 -7.11 -6.63 46.49
CA ASP A 38 -6.62 -7.98 46.15
C ASP A 38 -6.84 -8.35 44.66
N GLY A 39 -7.41 -7.45 43.86
CA GLY A 39 -7.95 -7.71 42.53
C GLY A 39 -7.02 -7.37 41.35
N MET A 40 -5.71 -7.28 41.55
CA MET A 40 -4.78 -6.84 40.50
C MET A 40 -3.69 -7.87 40.23
N MET A 41 -3.30 -8.06 38.96
CA MET A 41 -2.18 -8.91 38.56
C MET A 41 -1.04 -8.10 37.96
N GLN A 42 0.19 -8.57 38.17
CA GLN A 42 1.38 -7.93 37.65
C GLN A 42 1.67 -8.32 36.20
N VAL A 43 2.16 -7.37 35.44
CA VAL A 43 2.66 -7.51 34.07
C VAL A 43 4.17 -7.39 34.09
N ASN A 44 4.86 -8.41 33.61
CA ASN A 44 6.30 -8.42 33.41
C ASN A 44 6.60 -9.02 32.04
N LEU A 45 6.74 -8.20 31.02
CA LEU A 45 6.86 -8.60 29.63
C LEU A 45 8.00 -7.86 28.94
N LEU A 46 8.36 -8.33 27.76
CA LEU A 46 9.10 -7.55 26.78
C LEU A 46 8.12 -6.94 25.76
N VAL A 47 8.39 -5.73 25.38
CA VAL A 47 7.72 -5.04 24.27
C VAL A 47 8.73 -4.88 23.16
N HIS A 48 8.41 -5.35 21.97
CA HIS A 48 9.22 -5.24 20.79
C HIS A 48 8.57 -4.26 19.80
N THR A 49 9.29 -3.20 19.45
CA THR A 49 8.89 -2.33 18.34
C THR A 49 9.41 -2.95 17.05
N ALA A 50 8.49 -3.44 16.23
CA ALA A 50 8.87 -4.03 14.95
C ALA A 50 9.71 -3.06 14.13
N ASP A 51 10.82 -3.54 13.56
CA ASP A 51 11.58 -2.77 12.57
C ASP A 51 10.68 -2.46 11.37
N TYR A 52 10.94 -1.33 10.71
CA TYR A 52 10.47 -1.19 9.34
C TYR A 52 11.08 -2.34 8.54
N ALA A 53 10.31 -2.89 7.64
CA ALA A 53 10.70 -4.03 6.83
C ALA A 53 11.90 -3.76 5.90
N VAL A 54 12.78 -2.83 6.15
CA VAL A 54 14.18 -2.75 5.68
C VAL A 54 14.94 -1.64 6.40
N GLN A 55 15.95 -2.00 7.16
CA GLN A 55 17.05 -1.10 7.45
C GLN A 55 18.12 -1.23 6.34
N THR A 56 18.08 -0.36 5.36
CA THR A 56 19.36 0.20 4.93
C THR A 56 19.63 1.35 5.91
N ARG A 57 20.72 1.25 6.64
CA ARG A 57 21.24 2.32 7.48
C ARG A 57 21.51 3.55 6.62
N ALA A 58 20.47 4.34 6.36
CA ALA A 58 20.61 5.73 6.00
C ALA A 58 20.57 6.48 7.33
N ASN A 59 21.68 7.07 7.72
CA ASN A 59 21.79 7.93 8.87
C ASN A 59 20.69 8.99 8.87
N GLY A 60 19.84 8.96 9.89
CA GLY A 60 18.85 10.00 10.13
C GLY A 60 17.49 9.44 10.54
N SER A 61 17.38 8.89 11.76
CA SER A 61 16.09 8.90 12.45
C SER A 61 15.65 10.36 12.56
N VAL A 62 14.39 10.67 12.18
CA VAL A 62 13.81 11.96 12.50
C VAL A 62 13.68 11.99 14.02
N LYS A 63 14.67 12.60 14.67
CA LYS A 63 14.69 12.74 16.13
C LYS A 63 13.37 13.35 16.55
N GLY A 64 12.58 12.57 17.30
CA GLY A 64 11.35 13.03 17.93
C GLY A 64 10.05 12.41 17.44
N VAL A 65 9.98 11.84 16.23
CA VAL A 65 8.76 11.22 15.69
C VAL A 65 8.71 9.71 15.91
N GLU A 66 9.84 9.04 15.79
CA GLU A 66 9.98 7.59 16.00
C GLU A 66 10.40 7.24 17.42
N GLY A 67 10.13 6.00 17.82
CA GLY A 67 10.45 5.46 19.14
C GLY A 67 9.38 5.72 20.19
N ILE A 68 9.37 4.87 21.21
CA ILE A 68 8.45 4.99 22.36
C ILE A 68 9.01 6.02 23.33
N ALA A 69 8.23 7.04 23.66
CA ALA A 69 8.60 8.01 24.69
C ALA A 69 8.49 7.37 26.07
N GLU A 70 9.40 7.75 26.96
CA GLU A 70 9.34 7.35 28.36
C GLU A 70 8.00 7.77 28.98
N GLY A 71 7.37 6.86 29.74
CA GLY A 71 6.08 7.09 30.39
C GLY A 71 4.87 7.16 29.45
N SER A 72 5.04 6.94 28.15
CA SER A 72 3.94 7.05 27.16
C SER A 72 3.13 5.77 26.99
N MET A 73 3.55 4.66 27.60
CA MET A 73 2.86 3.37 27.46
C MET A 73 1.56 3.38 28.26
N GLN A 74 0.49 2.96 27.61
CA GLN A 74 -0.85 2.83 28.18
C GLN A 74 -1.41 1.45 27.85
N LEU A 75 -2.06 0.80 28.81
CA LEU A 75 -2.68 -0.51 28.67
C LEU A 75 -4.20 -0.34 28.82
N LEU A 76 -4.95 -0.72 27.79
CA LEU A 76 -6.41 -0.75 27.87
C LEU A 76 -6.84 -2.20 28.11
N CYS A 77 -7.46 -2.45 29.28
CA CYS A 77 -7.81 -3.77 29.77
C CYS A 77 -9.27 -4.10 29.53
N PHE A 78 -9.52 -5.31 29.01
CA PHE A 78 -10.86 -5.82 28.72
C PHE A 78 -11.03 -7.21 29.34
N ASP A 79 -12.25 -7.52 29.73
CA ASP A 79 -12.61 -8.83 30.25
C ASP A 79 -12.69 -9.90 29.14
N LYS A 80 -13.05 -11.13 29.50
CA LYS A 80 -13.26 -12.22 28.55
C LYS A 80 -14.37 -11.95 27.53
N GLY A 81 -15.39 -11.20 27.91
CA GLY A 81 -16.49 -10.77 27.03
C GLY A 81 -16.10 -9.67 26.06
N GLY A 82 -14.94 -9.02 26.29
CA GLY A 82 -14.50 -7.87 25.51
C GLY A 82 -15.09 -6.55 26.02
N TYR A 83 -15.45 -6.47 27.30
CA TYR A 83 -15.91 -5.23 27.91
C TYR A 83 -14.76 -4.53 28.63
N PHE A 84 -14.66 -3.23 28.42
CA PHE A 84 -13.58 -2.40 28.97
C PHE A 84 -13.65 -2.35 30.50
N LEU A 85 -12.55 -2.67 31.15
CA LEU A 85 -12.41 -2.68 32.62
C LEU A 85 -11.80 -1.36 33.13
N GLY A 86 -10.84 -0.82 32.37
CA GLY A 86 -10.07 0.34 32.75
C GLY A 86 -8.66 0.31 32.17
N MET A 87 -7.87 1.30 32.54
CA MET A 87 -6.46 1.38 32.14
C MET A 87 -5.55 0.70 33.16
N GLY A 88 -4.46 0.09 32.67
CA GLY A 88 -3.39 -0.42 33.52
C GLY A 88 -2.76 0.66 34.38
N GLN A 89 -2.30 0.28 35.57
CA GLN A 89 -1.70 1.17 36.57
C GLN A 89 -0.20 0.92 36.69
N SER A 90 0.51 1.91 37.23
CA SER A 90 1.96 1.84 37.48
C SER A 90 2.76 1.35 36.26
N VAL A 91 2.37 1.82 35.07
CA VAL A 91 2.99 1.40 33.81
C VAL A 91 4.36 2.03 33.69
N THR A 92 5.39 1.20 33.59
CA THR A 92 6.76 1.63 33.35
C THR A 92 7.36 0.85 32.18
N ILE A 93 8.10 1.54 31.33
CA ILE A 93 8.84 0.95 30.23
C ILE A 93 10.32 1.28 30.41
N GLY A 94 11.18 0.29 30.42
CA GLY A 94 12.61 0.43 30.60
C GLY A 94 13.38 0.08 29.34
N ALA A 95 14.67 0.47 29.30
CA ALA A 95 15.57 0.03 28.26
C ALA A 95 15.78 -1.48 28.32
N ASN A 96 16.05 -2.10 27.17
CA ASN A 96 16.38 -3.52 27.14
C ASN A 96 17.74 -3.76 27.83
N PRO A 97 17.81 -4.70 28.79
CA PRO A 97 19.06 -5.12 29.40
C PRO A 97 20.10 -5.68 28.43
N ALA A 98 19.67 -6.17 27.26
CA ALA A 98 20.53 -6.72 26.22
C ALA A 98 21.10 -5.68 25.23
N GLY A 99 20.73 -4.38 25.37
CA GLY A 99 21.25 -3.32 24.50
C GLY A 99 20.65 -3.29 23.08
N ASP A 100 19.51 -3.95 22.85
CA ASP A 100 18.75 -3.89 21.61
C ASP A 100 17.73 -2.74 21.71
N ASP A 101 17.89 -1.72 20.89
CA ASP A 101 17.05 -0.50 20.91
C ASP A 101 15.56 -0.74 20.58
N ASN A 102 15.22 -1.93 20.08
CA ASN A 102 13.85 -2.30 19.70
C ASN A 102 13.11 -3.07 20.78
N ASN A 103 13.80 -3.59 21.80
CA ASN A 103 13.20 -4.33 22.91
C ASN A 103 13.18 -3.47 24.18
N HIS A 104 12.05 -3.48 24.85
CA HIS A 104 11.84 -2.73 26.09
C HIS A 104 11.23 -3.64 27.15
N SER A 105 11.68 -3.54 28.39
CA SER A 105 11.00 -4.19 29.51
C SER A 105 9.75 -3.39 29.88
N LEU A 106 8.63 -4.08 30.07
CA LEU A 106 7.35 -3.50 30.48
C LEU A 106 6.94 -4.06 31.84
N HIS A 107 6.71 -3.18 32.79
CA HIS A 107 6.10 -3.49 34.09
C HIS A 107 4.83 -2.68 34.25
N ALA A 108 3.77 -3.33 34.68
CA ALA A 108 2.47 -2.70 34.92
C ALA A 108 1.64 -3.54 35.90
N VAL A 109 0.50 -2.99 36.27
CA VAL A 109 -0.52 -3.70 37.07
C VAL A 109 -1.84 -3.57 36.33
N VAL A 110 -2.57 -4.70 36.15
CA VAL A 110 -3.86 -4.77 35.45
C VAL A 110 -4.90 -5.52 36.28
N TYR A 111 -6.17 -5.40 35.91
CA TYR A 111 -7.29 -6.03 36.65
C TYR A 111 -7.21 -7.56 36.58
N ASN A 112 -7.52 -8.26 37.66
CA ASN A 112 -7.53 -9.73 37.72
C ASN A 112 -8.51 -10.36 36.71
N SER A 113 -9.56 -9.67 36.33
CA SER A 113 -10.54 -10.13 35.33
C SER A 113 -10.11 -9.87 33.90
N THR A 114 -8.91 -9.30 33.67
CA THR A 114 -8.41 -8.99 32.32
C THR A 114 -8.14 -10.27 31.54
N ALA A 115 -8.70 -10.36 30.33
CA ALA A 115 -8.42 -11.41 29.35
C ALA A 115 -7.95 -10.87 27.99
N ARG A 116 -8.05 -9.55 27.77
CA ARG A 116 -7.56 -8.87 26.57
C ARG A 116 -6.91 -7.55 26.95
N ILE A 117 -5.81 -7.21 26.28
CA ILE A 117 -5.07 -5.97 26.52
C ILE A 117 -4.66 -5.37 25.18
N HIS A 118 -4.98 -4.09 24.97
CA HIS A 118 -4.36 -3.25 23.96
C HIS A 118 -3.23 -2.46 24.60
N PHE A 119 -2.05 -2.57 24.03
CA PHE A 119 -0.86 -1.84 24.41
C PHE A 119 -0.74 -0.65 23.46
N LEU A 120 -0.68 0.55 23.98
CA LEU A 120 -0.57 1.79 23.22
C LEU A 120 0.58 2.63 23.76
N ALA A 121 1.50 3.01 22.90
CA ALA A 121 2.55 3.95 23.27
C ALA A 121 2.42 5.23 22.45
N ASN A 122 2.75 6.36 23.04
CA ASN A 122 2.64 7.71 22.47
C ASN A 122 1.19 8.15 22.13
N ALA A 123 0.17 7.43 22.60
CA ALA A 123 -1.23 7.69 22.24
C ALA A 123 -1.85 8.85 23.04
N ASN A 124 -1.33 9.14 24.24
CA ASN A 124 -1.83 10.19 25.13
C ASN A 124 -3.35 10.14 25.38
N ILE A 125 -3.86 8.92 25.63
CA ILE A 125 -5.28 8.69 25.85
C ILE A 125 -5.67 9.15 27.25
N THR A 126 -6.69 10.00 27.35
CA THR A 126 -7.34 10.35 28.61
C THR A 126 -8.54 9.45 28.80
N MET A 127 -8.59 8.71 29.90
CA MET A 127 -9.70 7.82 30.22
C MET A 127 -10.99 8.63 30.46
N ASP A 128 -12.04 8.25 29.75
CA ASP A 128 -13.40 8.69 30.04
C ASP A 128 -14.08 7.61 30.92
N PRO A 129 -14.60 7.97 32.10
CA PRO A 129 -15.32 7.01 32.96
C PRO A 129 -16.47 6.29 32.27
N GLN A 130 -17.08 6.89 31.26
CA GLN A 130 -18.16 6.28 30.47
C GLN A 130 -17.70 5.10 29.59
N TRP A 131 -16.40 4.89 29.44
CA TRP A 131 -15.88 3.76 28.66
C TRP A 131 -15.97 2.43 29.42
N VAL A 132 -16.05 2.45 30.75
CA VAL A 132 -16.18 1.21 31.55
C VAL A 132 -17.43 0.45 31.09
N GLY A 133 -17.26 -0.84 30.74
CA GLY A 133 -18.30 -1.69 30.18
C GLY A 133 -18.57 -1.51 28.70
N MET A 134 -17.85 -0.59 28.01
CA MET A 134 -17.94 -0.46 26.54
C MET A 134 -17.29 -1.64 25.85
N GLY A 135 -17.87 -2.11 24.75
CA GLY A 135 -17.31 -3.17 23.92
C GLY A 135 -15.99 -2.77 23.27
N GLU A 136 -15.06 -3.70 23.21
CA GLU A 136 -13.69 -3.55 22.72
C GLU A 136 -13.62 -2.91 21.32
N ASN A 137 -14.39 -3.45 20.36
CA ASN A 137 -14.43 -2.93 19.00
C ASN A 137 -15.02 -1.50 18.92
N ILE A 138 -15.98 -1.18 19.79
CA ILE A 138 -16.60 0.15 19.83
C ILE A 138 -15.60 1.16 20.39
N LEU A 139 -14.92 0.83 21.49
CA LEU A 139 -13.95 1.71 22.10
C LEU A 139 -12.74 1.93 21.20
N MET A 140 -12.15 0.84 20.71
CA MET A 140 -10.94 0.95 19.88
C MET A 140 -11.18 1.65 18.55
N ASN A 141 -12.40 1.57 17.99
CA ASN A 141 -12.76 2.32 16.77
C ASN A 141 -12.94 3.83 16.99
N LYS A 142 -13.10 4.28 18.24
CA LYS A 142 -13.14 5.70 18.59
C LYS A 142 -11.75 6.31 18.78
N LEU A 143 -10.72 5.46 18.94
CA LEU A 143 -9.36 5.91 19.20
C LEU A 143 -8.65 6.18 17.87
N GLU A 144 -8.57 7.43 17.51
CA GLU A 144 -7.93 7.93 16.31
C GLU A 144 -6.79 8.87 16.66
N SER A 145 -5.69 8.78 15.90
CA SER A 145 -4.61 9.76 15.93
C SER A 145 -4.81 10.79 14.82
N LYS A 146 -4.60 12.06 15.11
CA LYS A 146 -4.63 13.14 14.13
C LYS A 146 -3.22 13.39 13.60
N TYR A 147 -3.13 13.63 12.29
CA TYR A 147 -1.85 13.93 11.65
C TYR A 147 -1.27 15.24 12.17
N ASP A 148 -0.03 15.15 12.62
CA ASP A 148 0.83 16.27 12.92
C ASP A 148 2.26 15.81 12.67
N VAL A 149 3.00 16.56 11.86
CA VAL A 149 4.38 16.24 11.46
C VAL A 149 5.33 16.14 12.66
N ASN A 150 5.04 16.85 13.77
CA ASN A 150 5.84 16.87 14.98
C ASN A 150 5.39 15.85 16.04
N THR A 151 4.23 15.20 15.84
CA THR A 151 3.70 14.25 16.81
C THR A 151 4.33 12.88 16.61
N ARG A 152 4.75 12.26 17.72
CA ARG A 152 5.28 10.90 17.73
C ARG A 152 4.25 9.92 17.17
N MET A 153 4.76 8.89 16.49
CA MET A 153 3.91 7.78 16.04
C MET A 153 3.33 7.05 17.23
N VAL A 154 2.08 6.66 17.08
CA VAL A 154 1.44 5.72 17.99
C VAL A 154 1.91 4.32 17.66
N TYR A 155 2.27 3.55 18.68
CA TYR A 155 2.56 2.13 18.58
C TYR A 155 1.43 1.35 19.23
N TRP A 156 0.97 0.32 18.56
CA TRP A 156 -0.12 -0.53 19.02
C TRP A 156 0.28 -2.00 19.00
N GLY A 157 -0.04 -2.71 20.09
CA GLY A 157 0.06 -4.16 20.20
C GLY A 157 -1.19 -4.74 20.84
N TYR A 158 -1.44 -6.04 20.67
CA TYR A 158 -2.62 -6.70 21.17
C TYR A 158 -2.30 -8.08 21.74
N LEU A 159 -2.90 -8.36 22.89
CA LEU A 159 -2.81 -9.66 23.55
C LEU A 159 -4.21 -10.11 23.96
N LYS A 160 -4.57 -11.34 23.59
CA LYS A 160 -5.80 -12.00 24.01
C LYS A 160 -5.48 -13.39 24.54
N GLN A 161 -6.12 -13.75 25.65
CA GLN A 161 -6.07 -15.08 26.22
C GLN A 161 -7.47 -15.65 26.40
N ALA A 162 -7.56 -16.95 26.60
CA ALA A 162 -8.84 -17.67 26.73
C ALA A 162 -9.65 -17.18 27.94
N ASP A 163 -8.97 -16.83 29.02
CA ASP A 163 -9.54 -16.39 30.29
C ASP A 163 -8.48 -15.62 31.12
N PRO A 164 -8.88 -15.03 32.26
CA PRO A 164 -7.97 -14.31 33.16
C PRO A 164 -6.82 -15.13 33.75
N GLU A 165 -7.01 -16.41 34.01
CA GLU A 165 -5.94 -17.27 34.55
C GLU A 165 -4.85 -17.51 33.50
N ALA A 166 -5.25 -17.80 32.27
CA ALA A 166 -4.33 -17.88 31.13
C ALA A 166 -3.61 -16.55 30.89
N MET A 167 -4.31 -15.43 31.04
CA MET A 167 -3.71 -14.09 30.95
C MET A 167 -2.67 -13.90 32.05
N LYS A 168 -2.98 -14.21 33.29
CA LYS A 168 -2.07 -14.11 34.44
C LYS A 168 -0.80 -14.94 34.22
N ALA A 169 -0.96 -16.17 33.74
CA ALA A 169 0.18 -17.05 33.44
C ALA A 169 1.07 -16.48 32.33
N TYR A 170 0.45 -15.89 31.29
CA TYR A 170 1.18 -15.25 30.21
C TYR A 170 1.96 -14.00 30.68
N LEU A 171 1.31 -13.13 31.45
CA LEU A 171 1.86 -11.86 31.94
C LEU A 171 2.97 -12.03 32.98
N ALA A 172 3.00 -13.17 33.68
CA ALA A 172 4.05 -13.51 34.66
C ALA A 172 5.36 -13.97 34.01
N ASN A 173 5.35 -14.32 32.73
CA ASN A 173 6.55 -14.83 32.02
C ASN A 173 7.28 -13.69 31.30
N SER A 174 8.38 -13.24 31.89
CA SER A 174 9.20 -12.14 31.35
C SER A 174 9.89 -12.45 30.00
N ALA A 175 9.83 -13.70 29.53
CA ALA A 175 10.31 -14.07 28.18
C ALA A 175 9.25 -13.85 27.10
N ASN A 176 8.00 -13.59 27.48
CA ASN A 176 6.96 -13.29 26.49
C ASN A 176 7.13 -11.88 25.94
N VAL A 177 6.87 -11.76 24.64
CA VAL A 177 7.09 -10.52 23.87
C VAL A 177 5.78 -10.04 23.27
N ILE A 178 5.48 -8.76 23.43
CA ILE A 178 4.41 -8.06 22.73
C ILE A 178 5.01 -7.30 21.56
N TYR A 179 4.59 -7.63 20.36
CA TYR A 179 4.99 -6.93 19.14
C TYR A 179 4.08 -5.73 18.90
N MET A 180 4.68 -4.56 18.74
CA MET A 180 3.96 -3.31 18.51
C MET A 180 4.19 -2.79 17.11
N LEU A 181 3.12 -2.41 16.45
CA LEU A 181 3.11 -1.82 15.10
C LEU A 181 2.94 -0.30 15.19
N ARG A 182 3.60 0.42 14.31
CA ARG A 182 3.38 1.85 14.10
C ARG A 182 2.03 2.10 13.45
N ASP A 183 1.40 3.21 13.76
CA ASP A 183 0.13 3.65 13.14
C ASP A 183 0.31 4.24 11.72
N ARG A 184 1.55 4.46 11.30
CA ARG A 184 1.90 5.11 10.03
C ARG A 184 2.84 4.27 9.18
N ALA A 185 2.76 4.49 7.88
CA ALA A 185 3.77 4.13 6.91
C ALA A 185 4.85 5.20 6.83
N ARG A 186 6.04 4.83 6.38
CA ARG A 186 7.14 5.74 6.08
C ARG A 186 7.29 5.88 4.56
N VAL A 187 7.55 7.09 4.11
CA VAL A 187 7.90 7.40 2.72
C VAL A 187 9.25 8.11 2.71
N ASP A 188 10.22 7.57 2.00
CA ASP A 188 11.54 8.18 1.83
C ASP A 188 11.93 8.24 0.35
N ALA A 189 12.78 9.21 -0.02
CA ALA A 189 13.37 9.32 -1.34
C ALA A 189 14.87 9.02 -1.27
N LYS A 190 15.32 8.26 -2.28
CA LYS A 190 16.74 7.97 -2.48
C LYS A 190 17.10 8.33 -3.91
N TRP A 191 18.26 8.95 -4.09
CA TRP A 191 18.85 9.13 -5.42
C TRP A 191 20.28 8.56 -5.43
N ASP A 192 20.68 8.02 -6.55
CA ASP A 192 22.08 7.69 -6.77
C ASP A 192 22.82 8.98 -7.16
N GLY A 193 24.06 9.15 -6.77
CA GLY A 193 24.86 10.36 -7.01
C GLY A 193 25.14 10.66 -8.49
N ASN A 194 24.61 9.85 -9.42
CA ASN A 194 24.73 10.02 -10.86
C ASN A 194 23.61 10.89 -11.44
N THR A 195 22.64 11.31 -10.63
CA THR A 195 21.60 12.26 -11.05
C THR A 195 22.23 13.64 -11.17
N SER A 196 22.75 13.94 -12.34
CA SER A 196 23.55 15.14 -12.58
C SER A 196 22.79 16.40 -12.16
N GLY A 197 23.39 17.16 -11.28
CA GLY A 197 22.91 18.47 -10.86
C GLY A 197 21.97 18.50 -9.65
N ILE A 198 21.64 17.39 -9.01
CA ILE A 198 20.88 17.39 -7.76
C ILE A 198 21.83 17.30 -6.56
N THR A 199 21.63 18.18 -5.58
CA THR A 199 22.42 18.24 -4.35
C THR A 199 21.65 17.78 -3.11
N ASP A 200 20.31 17.88 -3.13
CA ASP A 200 19.44 17.45 -2.03
C ASP A 200 18.03 17.10 -2.54
N ILE A 201 17.39 16.11 -1.92
CA ILE A 201 15.98 15.76 -2.13
C ILE A 201 15.29 15.60 -0.78
N GLN A 202 14.19 16.31 -0.60
CA GLN A 202 13.30 16.20 0.55
C GLN A 202 11.91 15.79 0.08
N VAL A 203 11.13 15.19 0.97
CA VAL A 203 9.77 14.71 0.70
C VAL A 203 8.77 15.36 1.63
N ALA A 204 7.58 15.65 1.12
CA ALA A 204 6.38 15.96 1.89
C ALA A 204 5.19 15.25 1.25
N LEU A 205 4.07 15.12 1.98
CA LEU A 205 2.88 14.43 1.52
C LEU A 205 1.72 15.40 1.32
N ALA A 206 0.87 15.09 0.34
CA ALA A 206 -0.40 15.76 0.13
C ALA A 206 -1.48 14.73 -0.29
N GLY A 207 -2.71 14.93 0.13
CA GLY A 207 -3.76 13.92 -0.02
C GLY A 207 -3.61 12.79 1.03
N GLY A 208 -4.37 11.71 0.89
CA GLY A 208 -4.44 10.70 1.93
C GLY A 208 -5.30 11.16 3.13
N SER A 209 -5.17 10.50 4.27
CA SER A 209 -5.98 10.77 5.46
C SER A 209 -5.26 11.69 6.45
N ASP A 210 -5.98 12.66 7.01
CA ASP A 210 -5.49 13.51 8.10
C ASP A 210 -5.52 12.81 9.46
N ARG A 211 -6.08 11.60 9.54
CA ARG A 211 -6.15 10.80 10.77
C ARG A 211 -6.04 9.31 10.50
N GLY A 212 -5.63 8.56 11.52
CA GLY A 212 -5.46 7.11 11.46
C GLY A 212 -6.09 6.40 12.66
N CYS A 213 -6.48 5.15 12.49
CA CYS A 213 -6.88 4.30 13.61
C CYS A 213 -5.66 3.96 14.46
N MET A 214 -5.74 4.12 15.79
CA MET A 214 -4.64 3.72 16.67
C MET A 214 -4.46 2.20 16.66
N ALA A 215 -5.56 1.45 16.75
CA ALA A 215 -5.54 -0.02 16.68
C ALA A 215 -5.70 -0.53 15.26
N LEU A 216 -5.08 -1.66 14.96
CA LEU A 216 -5.30 -2.39 13.72
C LEU A 216 -6.49 -3.35 13.91
N MET A 217 -7.62 -3.02 13.34
CA MET A 217 -8.84 -3.82 13.40
C MET A 217 -9.33 -4.17 12.00
N ASP A 218 -9.59 -5.46 11.76
CA ASP A 218 -10.30 -5.88 10.55
C ASP A 218 -11.76 -5.45 10.67
N LYS A 219 -12.15 -4.45 9.89
CA LYS A 219 -13.51 -3.89 9.93
C LYS A 219 -14.58 -4.83 9.39
N SER A 220 -14.19 -5.87 8.63
CA SER A 220 -15.14 -6.86 8.12
C SER A 220 -15.54 -7.89 9.17
N THR A 221 -14.61 -8.24 10.05
CA THR A 221 -14.80 -9.24 11.11
C THR A 221 -14.89 -8.62 12.51
N LEU A 222 -14.57 -7.33 12.65
CA LEU A 222 -14.44 -6.59 13.91
C LEU A 222 -13.42 -7.24 14.86
N ALA A 223 -12.41 -7.91 14.30
CA ALA A 223 -11.39 -8.62 15.05
C ALA A 223 -10.06 -7.87 15.06
N PHE A 224 -9.31 -8.03 16.14
CA PHE A 224 -7.94 -7.54 16.26
C PHE A 224 -6.97 -8.69 16.01
N PRO A 225 -5.98 -8.51 15.13
CA PRO A 225 -4.97 -9.53 14.88
C PRO A 225 -4.06 -9.69 16.11
N GLU A 226 -3.81 -10.94 16.51
CA GLU A 226 -2.81 -11.25 17.51
C GLU A 226 -1.45 -11.35 16.84
N ILE A 227 -0.52 -10.51 17.27
CA ILE A 227 0.83 -10.46 16.75
C ILE A 227 1.77 -11.08 17.78
N ARG A 228 2.06 -12.36 17.61
CA ARG A 228 2.88 -13.13 18.55
C ARG A 228 4.34 -13.29 18.11
N ASN A 229 4.58 -12.99 16.85
CA ASN A 229 5.90 -13.07 16.23
C ASN A 229 5.93 -12.22 14.94
N LYS A 230 7.10 -12.07 14.38
CA LYS A 230 7.35 -11.29 13.17
C LYS A 230 6.53 -11.75 11.95
N THR A 231 6.21 -13.04 11.85
CA THR A 231 5.43 -13.60 10.73
C THR A 231 3.93 -13.29 10.87
N ASP A 232 3.42 -13.15 12.08
CA ASP A 232 1.99 -12.86 12.30
C ASP A 232 1.64 -11.44 11.91
N TRP A 233 2.55 -10.46 12.10
CA TRP A 233 2.26 -9.08 11.70
C TRP A 233 2.22 -8.92 10.17
N GLU A 234 3.04 -9.64 9.41
CA GLU A 234 3.00 -9.66 7.96
C GLU A 234 1.65 -10.15 7.43
N LYS A 235 1.09 -11.18 8.06
CA LYS A 235 -0.26 -11.68 7.75
C LYS A 235 -1.36 -10.69 8.14
N SER A 236 -1.16 -9.98 9.24
CA SER A 236 -2.11 -9.02 9.78
C SER A 236 -2.21 -7.75 8.95
N LEU A 237 -1.20 -7.47 8.13
CA LEU A 237 -1.18 -6.32 7.22
C LEU A 237 -1.90 -6.56 5.87
N THR A 238 -2.76 -7.57 5.78
CA THR A 238 -3.51 -7.85 4.55
C THR A 238 -4.70 -6.93 4.33
N PHE A 239 -5.07 -6.10 5.30
CA PHE A 239 -6.19 -5.18 5.24
C PHE A 239 -5.78 -3.77 5.70
N ILE A 240 -6.58 -2.78 5.30
CA ILE A 240 -6.43 -1.37 5.64
C ILE A 240 -7.36 -1.01 6.78
N CYS A 241 -6.84 -0.38 7.83
CA CYS A 241 -7.63 0.16 8.93
C CYS A 241 -7.69 1.69 8.84
N GLN A 242 -8.54 2.20 7.97
CA GLN A 242 -8.75 3.63 7.78
C GLN A 242 -9.97 4.09 8.58
N PRO A 243 -9.95 5.28 9.22
CA PRO A 243 -11.13 5.87 9.84
C PRO A 243 -12.32 5.99 8.89
N LEU A 244 -13.53 5.91 9.43
CA LEU A 244 -14.75 6.04 8.60
C LEU A 244 -14.91 7.46 8.03
N THR A 245 -14.43 8.45 8.78
CA THR A 245 -14.46 9.86 8.39
C THR A 245 -13.08 10.46 8.57
N TYR A 246 -12.58 11.13 7.56
CA TYR A 246 -11.31 11.83 7.57
C TYR A 246 -11.35 12.99 6.58
N GLU A 247 -10.44 13.94 6.77
CA GLU A 247 -10.18 14.99 5.80
C GLU A 247 -8.95 14.63 4.98
N ARG A 248 -8.84 15.17 3.78
CA ARG A 248 -7.63 15.01 2.98
C ARG A 248 -6.52 15.86 3.56
N LEU A 249 -5.36 15.24 3.73
CA LEU A 249 -4.17 15.92 4.22
C LEU A 249 -3.75 17.00 3.21
N GLY A 250 -3.76 18.26 3.64
CA GLY A 250 -3.15 19.37 2.92
C GLY A 250 -1.62 19.28 2.93
N LEU A 251 -0.97 19.89 1.96
CA LEU A 251 0.48 20.01 1.99
C LEU A 251 0.89 20.96 3.14
N ASP A 252 1.79 20.48 3.98
CA ASP A 252 2.51 21.30 4.96
C ASP A 252 3.93 21.55 4.44
N GLU A 253 4.22 22.77 4.03
CA GLU A 253 5.55 23.13 3.52
C GLU A 253 6.66 23.03 4.56
N SER A 254 6.34 23.07 5.85
CA SER A 254 7.30 22.84 6.93
C SER A 254 7.67 21.36 7.11
N ALA A 255 6.89 20.46 6.53
CA ALA A 255 7.06 19.01 6.63
C ALA A 255 8.12 18.44 5.69
N PHE A 256 8.74 19.24 4.81
CA PHE A 256 9.80 18.73 3.93
C PHE A 256 10.99 18.23 4.72
N ALA A 257 11.25 16.92 4.61
CA ALA A 257 12.33 16.24 5.30
C ALA A 257 12.88 15.09 4.42
N SER A 258 13.90 14.39 4.90
CA SER A 258 14.43 13.18 4.21
C SER A 258 13.42 12.04 4.16
N GLN A 259 12.39 12.09 5.00
CA GLN A 259 11.31 11.11 5.08
C GLN A 259 10.02 11.77 5.53
N ALA A 260 8.89 11.18 5.13
CA ALA A 260 7.55 11.59 5.53
C ALA A 260 6.76 10.37 6.00
N PHE A 261 5.64 10.60 6.70
CA PHE A 261 4.84 9.54 7.29
C PHE A 261 3.37 9.69 6.89
N ALA A 262 2.73 8.59 6.51
CA ALA A 262 1.33 8.56 6.09
C ALA A 262 0.52 7.59 6.92
N TYR A 263 -0.73 7.93 7.22
CA TYR A 263 -1.69 6.94 7.72
C TYR A 263 -2.10 5.96 6.63
N GLU A 264 -2.65 4.84 7.06
CA GLU A 264 -3.21 3.84 6.14
C GLU A 264 -4.27 4.43 5.24
N THR A 265 -4.20 4.12 3.95
CA THR A 265 -5.19 4.52 2.96
C THR A 265 -5.24 3.51 1.82
N GLU A 266 -6.43 3.30 1.25
CA GLU A 266 -6.61 2.54 0.00
C GLU A 266 -5.87 3.17 -1.17
N ASN A 267 -5.50 4.45 -1.06
CA ASN A 267 -4.74 5.17 -2.09
C ASN A 267 -5.39 5.03 -3.48
N SER A 268 -6.70 5.21 -3.55
CA SER A 268 -7.46 5.01 -4.77
C SER A 268 -7.07 5.98 -5.87
N VAL A 269 -7.35 5.63 -7.12
CA VAL A 269 -7.07 6.52 -8.28
C VAL A 269 -7.83 7.85 -8.17
N LYS A 270 -8.99 7.85 -7.51
CA LYS A 270 -9.79 9.08 -7.31
C LYS A 270 -9.21 9.98 -6.22
N GLU A 271 -8.56 9.38 -5.23
CA GLU A 271 -8.00 10.08 -4.07
C GLU A 271 -6.57 9.58 -3.77
N PRO A 272 -5.62 9.81 -4.69
CA PRO A 272 -4.27 9.30 -4.50
C PRO A 272 -3.52 10.12 -3.44
N LEU A 273 -2.68 9.42 -2.67
CA LEU A 273 -1.65 10.06 -1.87
C LEU A 273 -0.54 10.54 -2.82
N ALA A 274 -0.29 11.83 -2.83
CA ALA A 274 0.78 12.42 -3.59
C ALA A 274 2.01 12.66 -2.71
N VAL A 275 3.17 12.30 -3.22
CA VAL A 275 4.48 12.64 -2.65
C VAL A 275 5.04 13.81 -3.42
N ILE A 276 5.35 14.88 -2.73
CA ILE A 276 5.99 16.07 -3.30
C ILE A 276 7.48 15.99 -2.99
N LEU A 277 8.28 15.86 -4.03
CA LEU A 277 9.74 15.90 -3.94
C LEU A 277 10.19 17.36 -4.09
N LYS A 278 10.93 17.85 -3.11
CA LYS A 278 11.65 19.14 -3.20
C LYS A 278 13.09 18.84 -3.55
N ALA A 279 13.47 19.13 -4.78
CA ALA A 279 14.82 18.90 -5.30
C ALA A 279 15.61 20.19 -5.32
N THR A 280 16.80 20.20 -4.71
CA THR A 280 17.77 21.29 -4.81
C THR A 280 18.81 20.92 -5.86
N TYR A 281 19.01 21.81 -6.83
CA TYR A 281 19.94 21.62 -7.93
C TYR A 281 21.25 22.39 -7.70
N THR A 282 22.31 21.96 -8.39
CA THR A 282 23.58 22.70 -8.44
C THR A 282 23.34 24.13 -8.87
N GLY A 283 23.84 25.11 -8.10
CA GLY A 283 23.53 26.52 -8.29
C GLY A 283 22.37 27.03 -7.43
N GLY A 284 21.78 26.18 -6.58
CA GLY A 284 20.79 26.56 -5.56
C GLY A 284 19.35 26.70 -6.06
N ALA A 285 19.05 26.35 -7.30
CA ALA A 285 17.68 26.33 -7.80
C ALA A 285 16.88 25.21 -7.10
N ILE A 286 15.66 25.55 -6.63
CA ILE A 286 14.75 24.60 -6.02
C ILE A 286 13.59 24.35 -6.98
N LYS A 287 13.20 23.08 -7.15
CA LYS A 287 12.06 22.64 -7.92
C LYS A 287 11.28 21.57 -7.19
N TYR A 288 9.98 21.54 -7.44
CA TYR A 288 9.06 20.61 -6.82
C TYR A 288 8.49 19.65 -7.86
N HIS A 289 8.42 18.39 -7.52
CA HIS A 289 7.93 17.34 -8.41
C HIS A 289 6.89 16.49 -7.68
N LYS A 290 5.78 16.18 -8.34
CA LYS A 290 4.72 15.36 -7.79
C LYS A 290 4.88 13.91 -8.25
N VAL A 291 4.85 12.99 -7.31
CA VAL A 291 4.96 11.55 -7.55
C VAL A 291 3.82 10.85 -6.84
N TYR A 292 3.32 9.78 -7.41
CA TYR A 292 2.38 8.87 -6.76
C TYR A 292 3.09 7.59 -6.31
N LEU A 293 2.64 7.02 -5.20
CA LEU A 293 3.10 5.71 -4.75
C LEU A 293 2.46 4.64 -5.63
N GLN A 294 3.16 4.26 -6.68
CA GLN A 294 2.70 3.33 -7.72
C GLN A 294 3.74 2.25 -7.96
N ASP A 295 3.27 1.07 -8.31
CA ASP A 295 4.12 -0.01 -8.78
C ASP A 295 4.60 0.24 -10.24
N ALA A 296 5.39 -0.68 -10.75
CA ALA A 296 5.88 -0.61 -12.13
C ALA A 296 4.77 -0.71 -13.20
N GLN A 297 3.55 -1.08 -12.80
CA GLN A 297 2.35 -1.12 -13.61
C GLN A 297 1.46 0.12 -13.40
N TYR A 298 1.97 1.14 -12.68
CA TYR A 298 1.26 2.37 -12.31
C TYR A 298 -0.01 2.15 -11.48
N GLN A 299 -0.11 1.00 -10.80
CA GLN A 299 -1.16 0.78 -9.82
C GLN A 299 -0.76 1.44 -8.51
N ASN A 300 -1.66 2.19 -7.91
CA ASN A 300 -1.38 2.81 -6.63
C ASN A 300 -1.21 1.73 -5.55
N TYR A 301 -0.11 1.80 -4.80
CA TYR A 301 0.04 0.99 -3.61
C TYR A 301 -1.00 1.39 -2.56
N GLN A 302 -1.67 0.41 -1.96
CA GLN A 302 -2.33 0.64 -0.68
C GLN A 302 -1.26 1.05 0.34
N VAL A 303 -1.49 2.15 1.03
CA VAL A 303 -0.56 2.60 2.07
C VAL A 303 -0.91 1.91 3.38
N ARG A 304 -0.01 1.10 3.88
CA ARG A 304 -0.20 0.25 5.06
C ARG A 304 0.73 0.68 6.19
N ARG A 305 0.24 0.69 7.42
CA ARG A 305 1.06 0.98 8.61
C ARG A 305 2.31 0.09 8.67
N ASN A 306 3.32 0.55 9.32
CA ASN A 306 4.60 -0.15 9.53
C ASN A 306 5.34 -0.58 8.25
N HIS A 307 4.94 -0.06 7.07
CA HIS A 307 5.62 -0.23 5.78
C HIS A 307 6.51 0.96 5.46
N THR A 308 7.55 0.70 4.67
CA THR A 308 8.35 1.77 4.07
C THR A 308 8.17 1.75 2.57
N TYR A 309 7.79 2.89 2.01
CA TYR A 309 7.73 3.13 0.57
C TYR A 309 8.93 3.99 0.18
N ARG A 310 9.85 3.41 -0.59
CA ARG A 310 11.04 4.12 -1.03
C ARG A 310 10.90 4.57 -2.48
N ILE A 311 11.05 5.85 -2.69
CA ILE A 311 11.07 6.47 -3.99
C ILE A 311 12.53 6.51 -4.47
N ASN A 312 12.87 5.65 -5.44
CA ASN A 312 14.19 5.65 -6.06
C ASN A 312 14.19 6.62 -7.23
N VAL A 313 14.77 7.79 -7.01
CA VAL A 313 14.86 8.83 -8.04
C VAL A 313 16.02 8.53 -8.98
N LYS A 314 15.72 8.17 -10.22
CA LYS A 314 16.72 7.89 -11.26
C LYS A 314 17.10 9.14 -12.03
N ARG A 315 16.13 10.02 -12.28
CA ARG A 315 16.33 11.27 -13.01
C ARG A 315 15.23 12.28 -12.67
N LEU A 316 15.62 13.53 -12.42
CA LEU A 316 14.72 14.68 -12.35
C LEU A 316 15.27 15.77 -13.27
N ASN A 317 14.40 16.32 -14.12
CA ASN A 317 14.77 17.47 -14.94
C ASN A 317 14.20 18.75 -14.31
N ALA A 318 15.10 19.71 -14.03
CA ALA A 318 14.72 20.99 -13.43
C ALA A 318 13.72 21.80 -14.29
N GLU A 319 13.72 21.63 -15.61
CA GLU A 319 12.82 22.35 -16.52
C GLU A 319 11.36 21.96 -16.33
N TYR A 320 11.10 20.69 -15.95
CA TYR A 320 9.75 20.16 -15.74
C TYR A 320 9.29 20.22 -14.27
N GLY A 321 10.14 20.72 -13.37
CA GLY A 321 9.77 20.94 -11.97
C GLY A 321 8.94 22.20 -11.77
N TYR A 322 7.96 22.12 -10.89
CA TYR A 322 7.14 23.27 -10.48
C TYR A 322 7.98 24.27 -9.66
N LYS A 323 7.59 25.54 -9.69
CA LYS A 323 8.30 26.59 -8.96
C LYS A 323 7.96 26.60 -7.47
N THR A 324 6.75 26.20 -7.13
CA THR A 324 6.27 26.12 -5.75
C THR A 324 5.72 24.73 -5.42
N ALA A 325 5.69 24.39 -4.16
CA ALA A 325 5.14 23.12 -3.69
C ALA A 325 3.62 23.03 -3.95
N LEU A 326 2.91 24.14 -3.82
CA LEU A 326 1.46 24.20 -4.10
C LEU A 326 1.16 23.96 -5.58
N GLU A 327 1.91 24.57 -6.50
CA GLU A 327 1.79 24.30 -7.94
C GLU A 327 2.02 22.79 -8.24
N ALA A 328 2.95 22.14 -7.52
CA ALA A 328 3.17 20.71 -7.69
C ALA A 328 1.98 19.88 -7.19
N VAL A 329 1.33 20.27 -6.08
CA VAL A 329 0.13 19.59 -5.58
C VAL A 329 -1.04 19.71 -6.56
N GLU A 330 -1.27 20.90 -7.09
CA GLU A 330 -2.36 21.18 -8.04
C GLU A 330 -2.07 20.66 -9.44
N GLY A 331 -0.79 20.55 -9.79
CA GLY A 331 -0.33 20.10 -11.08
C GLY A 331 -0.48 18.60 -11.30
N GLN A 332 -0.24 18.18 -12.52
CA GLN A 332 -0.17 16.77 -12.89
C GLN A 332 1.12 16.15 -12.34
N GLY A 333 1.07 14.85 -12.01
CA GLY A 333 2.28 14.09 -11.69
C GLY A 333 3.26 14.20 -12.87
N SER A 334 4.53 14.45 -12.57
CA SER A 334 5.55 14.59 -13.60
C SER A 334 5.89 13.21 -14.16
N ASN A 335 5.53 12.96 -15.42
CA ASN A 335 5.83 11.69 -16.11
C ASN A 335 7.29 11.56 -16.57
N ASP A 336 8.07 12.64 -16.51
CA ASP A 336 9.50 12.67 -16.83
C ASP A 336 10.39 12.30 -15.63
N ILE A 337 9.78 11.90 -14.53
CA ILE A 337 10.50 11.40 -13.36
C ILE A 337 10.67 9.89 -13.53
N TRP A 338 11.89 9.46 -13.78
CA TRP A 338 12.26 8.06 -13.59
C TRP A 338 12.29 7.77 -12.10
N VAL A 339 11.15 7.45 -11.55
CA VAL A 339 10.96 7.10 -10.16
C VAL A 339 10.45 5.67 -10.11
N GLU A 340 11.21 4.81 -9.50
CA GLU A 340 10.73 3.50 -9.07
C GLU A 340 10.32 3.62 -7.62
N VAL A 341 9.07 3.30 -7.32
CA VAL A 341 8.63 3.13 -5.94
C VAL A 341 8.90 1.68 -5.58
N ASP A 342 9.87 1.48 -4.70
CA ASP A 342 10.04 0.19 -4.05
C ASP A 342 8.94 0.05 -2.98
N ASP A 343 7.94 -0.73 -3.30
CA ASP A 343 7.21 -1.41 -2.23
C ASP A 343 8.10 -2.55 -1.75
N ILE A 344 8.69 -2.35 -0.58
CA ILE A 344 9.69 -3.25 -0.01
C ILE A 344 9.09 -4.62 0.41
N ILE A 345 7.85 -4.91 0.02
CA ILE A 345 7.27 -6.27 0.08
C ILE A 345 7.88 -7.23 -0.99
N SER A 346 8.68 -6.77 -1.94
CA SER A 346 9.46 -7.68 -2.80
C SER A 346 10.45 -8.53 -1.99
N GLU A 347 10.76 -8.08 -0.79
CA GLU A 347 11.60 -8.75 0.18
C GLU A 347 10.75 -9.13 1.40
N ILE A 348 10.40 -10.40 1.54
CA ILE A 348 9.86 -10.92 2.78
C ILE A 348 11.03 -11.14 3.73
N SER A 349 11.03 -10.42 4.83
CA SER A 349 11.97 -10.65 5.92
C SER A 349 11.25 -11.17 7.16
N ALA A 350 11.84 -12.18 7.78
CA ALA A 350 11.48 -12.65 9.11
C ALA A 350 12.74 -12.59 9.99
N GLY A 351 12.92 -11.49 10.69
CA GLY A 351 14.16 -11.24 11.41
C GLY A 351 15.30 -10.85 10.43
N ASP A 352 16.42 -11.52 10.59
CA ASP A 352 17.59 -11.36 9.73
C ASP A 352 17.48 -12.15 8.42
N TYR A 353 16.34 -12.85 8.21
CA TYR A 353 16.11 -13.69 7.03
C TYR A 353 15.35 -12.94 5.95
N THR A 354 15.81 -13.01 4.72
CA THR A 354 15.16 -12.37 3.58
C THR A 354 15.05 -13.33 2.40
N LEU A 355 13.92 -13.26 1.68
CA LEU A 355 13.70 -13.95 0.41
C LEU A 355 13.25 -12.96 -0.64
N ARG A 356 14.13 -12.66 -1.59
CA ARG A 356 13.93 -11.69 -2.66
C ARG A 356 13.85 -12.39 -4.02
N ILE A 357 12.86 -12.04 -4.83
CA ILE A 357 12.79 -12.43 -6.23
C ILE A 357 13.39 -11.30 -7.07
N ALA A 358 14.48 -11.56 -7.74
CA ALA A 358 15.07 -10.64 -8.69
C ALA A 358 14.40 -10.84 -10.06
N SER A 359 13.22 -10.30 -10.25
CA SER A 359 12.74 -10.01 -11.58
C SER A 359 13.34 -8.68 -11.99
N GLY A 360 13.82 -8.48 -13.19
CA GLY A 360 14.50 -7.26 -13.64
C GLY A 360 13.73 -5.94 -13.44
N LYS A 361 12.63 -5.96 -12.70
CA LYS A 361 11.86 -4.83 -12.16
C LYS A 361 11.66 -5.08 -10.67
N VAL A 362 12.12 -4.17 -9.85
CA VAL A 362 11.95 -4.20 -8.40
C VAL A 362 10.44 -4.23 -8.08
N GLY A 363 10.02 -5.15 -7.22
CA GLY A 363 8.63 -5.26 -6.76
C GLY A 363 7.71 -6.16 -7.58
N ALA A 364 8.05 -6.53 -8.81
CA ALA A 364 7.15 -7.33 -9.63
C ALA A 364 7.23 -8.83 -9.28
N THR A 365 6.15 -9.36 -8.73
CA THR A 365 5.91 -10.82 -8.64
C THR A 365 5.36 -11.38 -9.96
N SER A 366 5.25 -10.55 -11.00
CA SER A 366 4.71 -10.91 -12.31
C SER A 366 5.80 -10.80 -13.37
N ILE A 367 6.06 -11.91 -14.07
CA ILE A 367 7.09 -12.02 -15.11
C ILE A 367 6.43 -12.34 -16.44
N VAL A 368 6.77 -11.55 -17.46
CA VAL A 368 6.21 -11.70 -18.80
C VAL A 368 7.28 -12.19 -19.76
N TYR A 369 6.94 -13.24 -20.48
CA TYR A 369 7.74 -13.80 -21.57
C TYR A 369 7.02 -13.57 -22.91
N ASN A 370 7.76 -13.12 -23.89
CA ASN A 370 7.28 -13.04 -25.27
C ASN A 370 7.90 -14.19 -26.08
N HIS A 371 7.21 -15.33 -26.13
CA HIS A 371 7.77 -16.55 -26.71
C HIS A 371 6.78 -17.29 -27.60
N GLY A 372 7.14 -17.37 -28.87
CA GLY A 372 6.46 -18.23 -29.85
C GLY A 372 6.97 -19.69 -29.88
N ALA A 373 8.08 -20.03 -29.20
CA ALA A 373 8.70 -21.36 -29.22
C ALA A 373 9.07 -21.84 -27.80
N ALA A 374 9.27 -23.13 -27.62
CA ALA A 374 9.76 -23.69 -26.37
C ALA A 374 11.14 -23.12 -26.03
N ALA A 375 11.32 -22.67 -24.78
CA ALA A 375 12.56 -22.07 -24.33
C ALA A 375 12.79 -22.31 -22.84
N SER A 376 14.03 -22.56 -22.45
CA SER A 376 14.43 -22.64 -21.06
C SER A 376 14.47 -21.23 -20.46
N GLN A 377 13.91 -21.06 -19.27
CA GLN A 377 13.85 -19.80 -18.53
C GLN A 377 14.37 -19.97 -17.11
N THR A 378 14.89 -18.88 -16.56
CA THR A 378 15.31 -18.81 -15.15
C THR A 378 14.71 -17.59 -14.47
N ILE A 379 14.35 -17.75 -13.20
CA ILE A 379 13.94 -16.67 -12.32
C ILE A 379 14.99 -16.56 -11.21
N PRO A 380 15.77 -15.50 -11.18
CA PRO A 380 16.73 -15.29 -10.10
C PRO A 380 16.03 -14.94 -8.80
N PHE A 381 16.54 -15.47 -7.70
CA PHE A 381 16.14 -15.11 -6.35
C PHE A 381 17.34 -15.10 -5.42
N THR A 382 17.26 -14.35 -4.33
CA THR A 382 18.28 -14.31 -3.28
C THR A 382 17.64 -14.62 -1.94
N TYR A 383 18.25 -15.51 -1.19
CA TYR A 383 17.92 -15.76 0.21
C TYR A 383 19.09 -15.37 1.09
N SER A 384 18.85 -14.64 2.19
CA SER A 384 19.91 -14.27 3.14
C SER A 384 19.41 -14.34 4.58
N GLY A 385 20.36 -14.47 5.52
CA GLY A 385 20.16 -14.51 6.96
C GLY A 385 20.59 -15.82 7.63
N ASP A 386 20.35 -16.99 7.03
CA ASP A 386 20.78 -18.28 7.57
C ASP A 386 21.81 -18.95 6.65
N ALA A 387 23.08 -18.93 7.08
CA ALA A 387 24.18 -19.58 6.35
C ALA A 387 24.10 -21.10 6.31
N THR A 388 23.23 -21.72 7.13
CA THR A 388 23.02 -23.18 7.18
C THR A 388 21.96 -23.67 6.20
N MET A 389 21.30 -22.76 5.49
CA MET A 389 20.29 -23.12 4.49
C MET A 389 20.89 -23.90 3.33
N SER A 390 20.14 -24.89 2.89
CA SER A 390 20.43 -25.72 1.73
C SER A 390 19.25 -25.73 0.77
N GLN A 391 19.45 -26.25 -0.44
CA GLN A 391 18.37 -26.41 -1.41
C GLN A 391 17.21 -27.26 -0.88
N ALA A 392 17.48 -28.26 -0.03
CA ALA A 392 16.46 -29.13 0.56
C ALA A 392 15.51 -28.39 1.51
N ASP A 393 15.91 -27.22 2.02
CA ASP A 393 15.11 -26.41 2.93
C ASP A 393 14.06 -25.55 2.21
N PHE A 394 14.06 -25.55 0.87
CA PHE A 394 13.06 -24.86 0.08
C PHE A 394 11.97 -25.82 -0.43
N GLU A 395 10.77 -25.28 -0.53
CA GLU A 395 9.64 -25.87 -1.26
C GLU A 395 9.33 -24.97 -2.47
N TYR A 396 9.24 -25.55 -3.66
CA TYR A 396 8.86 -24.83 -4.85
C TYR A 396 7.97 -25.72 -5.73
N ARG A 397 6.93 -25.14 -6.30
CA ARG A 397 5.97 -25.85 -7.14
C ARG A 397 5.12 -24.89 -7.96
N PHE A 398 4.58 -25.39 -9.06
CA PHE A 398 3.47 -24.71 -9.70
C PHE A 398 2.20 -24.86 -8.84
N THR A 399 1.57 -23.75 -8.48
CA THR A 399 0.23 -23.74 -7.86
C THR A 399 -0.87 -23.62 -8.91
N SER A 400 -0.54 -23.08 -10.09
CA SER A 400 -1.36 -23.04 -11.27
C SER A 400 -0.43 -23.12 -12.49
N ASN A 401 -0.80 -23.89 -13.50
CA ASN A 401 -0.09 -23.94 -14.78
C ASN A 401 -1.10 -24.20 -15.90
N LYS A 402 -1.51 -23.12 -16.57
CA LYS A 402 -2.44 -23.19 -17.71
C LYS A 402 -1.67 -23.33 -19.01
N GLY A 403 -0.82 -24.36 -19.06
CA GLY A 403 -0.05 -24.74 -20.25
C GLY A 403 1.17 -23.85 -20.53
N LEU A 404 1.57 -22.96 -19.60
CA LEU A 404 2.71 -22.06 -19.80
C LEU A 404 4.03 -22.83 -19.84
N ALA A 405 4.22 -23.81 -18.98
CA ALA A 405 5.45 -24.55 -18.86
C ALA A 405 5.20 -26.06 -18.73
N GLU A 406 6.21 -26.87 -19.05
CA GLU A 406 6.20 -28.27 -18.72
C GLU A 406 6.31 -28.48 -17.22
N GLN A 407 5.34 -29.19 -16.63
CA GLN A 407 5.21 -29.36 -15.18
C GLN A 407 6.45 -29.99 -14.54
N THR A 408 7.11 -30.90 -15.24
CA THR A 408 8.25 -31.69 -14.77
C THR A 408 9.60 -30.95 -14.87
N THR A 409 9.62 -29.80 -15.54
CA THR A 409 10.87 -29.06 -15.78
C THR A 409 11.19 -28.02 -14.70
N LEU A 410 10.28 -27.78 -13.74
CA LEU A 410 10.54 -26.82 -12.67
C LEU A 410 11.63 -27.36 -11.75
N GLY A 411 12.75 -26.70 -11.77
CA GLY A 411 13.92 -26.99 -10.96
C GLY A 411 14.39 -25.77 -10.15
N MET A 412 15.29 -25.99 -9.24
CA MET A 412 15.93 -24.94 -8.45
C MET A 412 17.43 -25.22 -8.33
N SER A 413 18.22 -24.15 -8.35
CA SER A 413 19.64 -24.15 -8.00
C SER A 413 19.84 -23.10 -6.91
N TYR A 414 20.20 -23.55 -5.71
CA TYR A 414 20.48 -22.67 -4.57
C TYR A 414 21.99 -22.45 -4.44
N ALA A 415 22.42 -21.20 -4.54
CA ALA A 415 23.85 -20.82 -4.56
C ALA A 415 24.41 -20.45 -3.16
N GLY A 416 23.59 -20.59 -2.11
CA GLY A 416 23.98 -20.27 -0.73
C GLY A 416 23.50 -18.90 -0.25
N ASN A 417 23.71 -18.66 1.03
CA ASN A 417 23.28 -17.46 1.74
C ASN A 417 23.80 -16.17 1.08
N GLY A 418 22.90 -15.25 0.75
CA GLY A 418 23.20 -13.96 0.14
C GLY A 418 23.56 -14.01 -1.35
N ASN A 419 23.66 -15.20 -1.95
CA ASN A 419 24.01 -15.37 -3.36
C ASN A 419 22.77 -15.52 -4.24
N GLU A 420 22.90 -15.10 -5.51
CA GLU A 420 21.85 -15.26 -6.50
C GLU A 420 21.63 -16.73 -6.84
N SER A 421 20.45 -17.20 -6.60
CA SER A 421 19.93 -18.54 -6.84
C SER A 421 18.88 -18.49 -7.95
N HIS A 422 18.51 -19.63 -8.54
CA HIS A 422 17.62 -19.65 -9.69
C HIS A 422 16.53 -20.71 -9.57
N LEU A 423 15.30 -20.34 -9.92
CA LEU A 423 14.28 -21.29 -10.38
C LEU A 423 14.39 -21.44 -11.89
N SER A 424 14.34 -22.65 -12.41
CA SER A 424 14.44 -22.96 -13.85
C SER A 424 13.25 -23.76 -14.31
N PHE A 425 12.78 -23.52 -15.53
CA PHE A 425 11.71 -24.28 -16.18
C PHE A 425 11.74 -24.09 -17.70
N THR A 426 11.03 -24.94 -18.42
CA THR A 426 10.90 -24.83 -19.87
C THR A 426 9.51 -24.30 -20.23
N LEU A 427 9.47 -23.19 -20.97
CA LEU A 427 8.23 -22.64 -21.53
C LEU A 427 7.70 -23.52 -22.67
N ASN A 428 6.40 -23.71 -22.71
CA ASN A 428 5.72 -24.27 -23.86
C ASN A 428 5.48 -23.19 -24.93
N PRO A 429 5.43 -23.57 -26.23
CA PRO A 429 4.99 -22.65 -27.26
C PRO A 429 3.62 -22.06 -26.95
N VAL A 430 3.43 -20.77 -27.22
CA VAL A 430 2.15 -20.10 -27.00
C VAL A 430 1.25 -20.33 -28.18
N GLU A 431 0.20 -21.10 -27.97
CA GLU A 431 -0.93 -21.22 -28.89
C GLU A 431 -1.99 -20.22 -28.45
N GLY A 432 -2.36 -19.29 -29.32
CA GLY A 432 -3.25 -18.18 -29.00
C GLY A 432 -2.50 -16.97 -28.41
N SER A 433 -3.18 -16.14 -27.63
CA SER A 433 -2.61 -14.87 -27.15
C SER A 433 -1.81 -15.01 -25.87
N LEU A 434 -2.21 -15.89 -24.94
CA LEU A 434 -1.72 -15.91 -23.57
C LEU A 434 -1.73 -17.33 -22.98
N LYS A 435 -0.63 -17.68 -22.29
CA LYS A 435 -0.57 -18.79 -21.33
C LYS A 435 -0.10 -18.27 -19.97
N THR A 436 -0.58 -18.86 -18.90
CA THR A 436 -0.27 -18.40 -17.53
C THR A 436 0.17 -19.54 -16.63
N ALA A 437 1.01 -19.23 -15.65
CA ALA A 437 1.34 -20.11 -14.54
C ALA A 437 1.60 -19.29 -13.28
N THR A 438 1.59 -19.96 -12.13
CA THR A 438 2.01 -19.37 -10.86
C THR A 438 2.93 -20.34 -10.15
N ILE A 439 4.11 -19.88 -9.78
CA ILE A 439 5.06 -20.61 -8.94
C ILE A 439 4.90 -20.14 -7.49
N PHE A 440 4.94 -21.09 -6.58
CA PHE A 440 5.08 -20.87 -5.15
C PHE A 440 6.49 -21.28 -4.76
N LEU A 441 7.21 -20.39 -4.09
CA LEU A 441 8.53 -20.63 -3.50
C LEU A 441 8.44 -20.35 -2.01
N ARG A 442 8.92 -21.27 -1.18
CA ARG A 442 8.91 -21.14 0.29
C ARG A 442 10.19 -21.64 0.91
N ASP A 443 10.72 -20.91 1.86
CA ASP A 443 11.66 -21.38 2.87
C ASP A 443 10.90 -22.14 3.97
N LYS A 444 11.21 -23.41 4.17
CA LYS A 444 10.54 -24.29 5.15
C LYS A 444 10.97 -24.04 6.58
N LYS A 445 12.19 -23.52 6.82
CA LYS A 445 12.73 -23.29 8.15
C LYS A 445 12.13 -22.03 8.80
N HIS A 446 12.07 -20.93 8.06
CA HIS A 446 11.67 -19.62 8.57
C HIS A 446 10.30 -19.19 8.05
N GLY A 447 9.71 -19.97 7.11
CA GLY A 447 8.35 -19.78 6.63
C GLY A 447 8.18 -18.67 5.58
N LEU A 448 9.28 -18.07 5.11
CA LEU A 448 9.22 -17.07 4.05
C LEU A 448 8.69 -17.68 2.76
N SER A 449 7.73 -17.04 2.13
CA SER A 449 7.15 -17.57 0.89
C SER A 449 6.87 -16.48 -0.14
N ARG A 450 7.00 -16.85 -1.42
CA ARG A 450 6.70 -15.98 -2.56
C ARG A 450 5.79 -16.68 -3.55
N LYS A 451 4.87 -15.90 -4.09
CA LYS A 451 4.02 -16.27 -5.21
C LYS A 451 4.48 -15.48 -6.43
N ILE A 452 4.84 -16.17 -7.52
CA ILE A 452 5.37 -15.57 -8.73
C ILE A 452 4.38 -15.86 -9.85
N ASN A 453 3.77 -14.83 -10.42
CA ASN A 453 2.85 -14.95 -11.55
C ASN A 453 3.65 -14.89 -12.86
N LEU A 454 3.39 -15.82 -13.74
CA LEU A 454 4.08 -15.94 -15.02
C LEU A 454 3.08 -15.80 -16.16
N TYR A 455 3.45 -15.03 -17.15
CA TYR A 455 2.68 -14.80 -18.37
C TYR A 455 3.58 -15.09 -19.58
N SER A 456 3.13 -15.93 -20.49
CA SER A 456 3.75 -16.10 -21.80
C SER A 456 2.78 -15.57 -22.84
N ILE A 457 3.17 -14.47 -23.50
CA ILE A 457 2.31 -13.72 -24.42
C ILE A 457 2.86 -13.85 -25.83
N SER A 458 2.01 -14.26 -26.78
CA SER A 458 2.31 -14.16 -28.18
C SER A 458 2.04 -12.74 -28.67
N HIS A 459 0.79 -12.33 -28.68
CA HIS A 459 0.36 -10.98 -29.00
C HIS A 459 -1.08 -10.78 -28.53
N PHE A 460 -1.44 -9.52 -28.31
CA PHE A 460 -2.83 -9.07 -28.21
C PHE A 460 -3.16 -8.18 -29.40
N SER A 461 -4.42 -8.09 -29.74
CA SER A 461 -4.91 -7.18 -30.78
C SER A 461 -5.87 -6.18 -30.17
N PHE A 462 -5.79 -4.93 -30.62
CA PHE A 462 -6.82 -3.95 -30.29
C PHE A 462 -8.10 -4.24 -31.08
N GLY A 463 -9.25 -4.09 -30.44
CA GLY A 463 -10.49 -3.91 -31.17
C GLY A 463 -10.58 -2.46 -31.64
N TYR A 464 -10.74 -2.21 -32.93
CA TYR A 464 -10.95 -0.87 -33.50
C TYR A 464 -11.56 -0.97 -34.89
N ASP A 465 -12.14 0.13 -35.40
CA ASP A 465 -12.64 0.19 -36.77
C ASP A 465 -11.45 0.27 -37.77
N ALA A 466 -11.22 -0.80 -38.50
CA ALA A 466 -10.17 -0.86 -39.52
C ALA A 466 -10.38 0.12 -40.69
N GLY A 467 -11.60 0.63 -40.87
CA GLY A 467 -11.88 1.71 -41.81
C GLY A 467 -11.30 3.04 -41.40
N GLY A 468 -10.84 3.14 -40.16
CA GLY A 468 -10.20 4.32 -39.60
C GLY A 468 -11.20 5.41 -39.18
N VAL A 469 -10.78 6.67 -39.23
CA VAL A 469 -11.61 7.79 -38.81
C VAL A 469 -11.87 8.79 -39.92
N SER A 470 -13.06 9.39 -39.90
CA SER A 470 -13.39 10.56 -40.70
C SER A 470 -13.40 11.79 -39.82
N ILE A 471 -12.71 12.86 -40.28
CA ILE A 471 -12.55 14.11 -39.54
C ILE A 471 -12.78 15.30 -40.44
N GLY A 472 -13.29 16.41 -39.90
CA GLY A 472 -13.45 17.63 -40.67
C GLY A 472 -12.13 18.14 -41.25
N LYS A 473 -12.18 18.66 -42.49
CA LYS A 473 -11.00 19.18 -43.20
C LYS A 473 -10.43 20.49 -42.63
N ALA A 474 -11.22 21.25 -41.88
CA ALA A 474 -10.71 22.49 -41.27
C ALA A 474 -9.71 22.12 -40.15
N ALA A 475 -8.70 22.97 -39.97
CA ALA A 475 -7.84 22.89 -38.80
C ALA A 475 -8.71 22.92 -37.53
N GLU A 476 -8.27 22.26 -36.47
CA GLU A 476 -8.95 22.20 -35.19
C GLU A 476 -10.26 21.36 -35.20
N SER A 477 -10.69 20.81 -36.36
CA SER A 477 -11.81 19.84 -36.37
C SER A 477 -11.48 18.63 -35.52
N GLU A 478 -12.49 18.09 -34.85
CA GLU A 478 -12.33 16.94 -33.93
C GLU A 478 -13.24 15.78 -34.34
N THR A 479 -12.81 14.58 -34.00
CA THR A 479 -13.57 13.33 -34.11
C THR A 479 -13.18 12.38 -32.99
N THR A 480 -14.02 11.40 -32.71
CA THR A 480 -13.70 10.37 -31.71
C THR A 480 -13.18 9.12 -32.40
N PHE A 481 -12.03 8.65 -31.95
CA PHE A 481 -11.51 7.30 -32.25
C PHE A 481 -11.77 6.40 -31.06
N THR A 482 -12.34 5.22 -31.33
CA THR A 482 -12.62 4.21 -30.31
C THR A 482 -11.76 2.99 -30.55
N PHE A 483 -11.14 2.50 -29.48
CA PHE A 483 -10.43 1.22 -29.48
C PHE A 483 -10.75 0.44 -28.23
N SER A 484 -10.47 -0.87 -28.19
CA SER A 484 -10.69 -1.69 -27.00
C SER A 484 -9.49 -2.56 -26.65
N ILE A 485 -9.34 -2.76 -25.36
CA ILE A 485 -8.45 -3.73 -24.72
C ILE A 485 -9.25 -5.02 -24.51
N PRO A 486 -8.75 -6.19 -24.90
CA PRO A 486 -9.49 -7.45 -24.78
C PRO A 486 -9.66 -7.90 -23.33
N ASP A 487 -10.78 -8.56 -23.02
CA ASP A 487 -11.13 -9.01 -21.66
C ASP A 487 -10.15 -10.02 -21.06
N ASN A 488 -9.40 -10.73 -21.89
CA ASN A 488 -8.41 -11.71 -21.46
C ASN A 488 -7.01 -11.10 -21.21
N TYR A 489 -6.86 -9.78 -21.31
CA TYR A 489 -5.60 -9.13 -20.95
C TYR A 489 -5.37 -9.25 -19.43
N PRO A 490 -4.17 -9.69 -18.97
CA PRO A 490 -3.92 -9.94 -17.55
C PRO A 490 -4.08 -8.69 -16.70
N GLN A 491 -4.82 -8.81 -15.60
CA GLN A 491 -5.08 -7.69 -14.69
C GLN A 491 -3.79 -7.11 -14.09
N ASP A 492 -2.81 -7.95 -13.80
CA ASP A 492 -1.51 -7.55 -13.22
C ASP A 492 -0.63 -6.77 -14.22
N LEU A 493 -1.00 -6.69 -15.48
CA LEU A 493 -0.26 -5.98 -16.52
C LEU A 493 -0.87 -4.62 -16.89
N PHE A 494 -1.92 -4.20 -16.19
CA PHE A 494 -2.44 -2.84 -16.31
C PHE A 494 -1.59 -1.84 -15.49
N PRO A 495 -1.54 -0.55 -15.91
CA PRO A 495 -2.20 0.00 -17.09
C PRO A 495 -1.53 -0.38 -18.41
N VAL A 496 -2.33 -0.45 -19.46
CA VAL A 496 -1.81 -0.50 -20.84
C VAL A 496 -1.55 0.92 -21.30
N GLU A 497 -0.31 1.24 -21.64
CA GLU A 497 0.07 2.50 -22.26
C GLU A 497 -0.13 2.41 -23.77
N VAL A 498 -1.18 3.03 -24.27
CA VAL A 498 -1.44 3.13 -25.70
C VAL A 498 -0.84 4.41 -26.23
N LYS A 499 0.15 4.28 -27.12
CA LYS A 499 0.91 5.38 -27.71
C LYS A 499 0.36 5.70 -29.09
N PHE A 500 0.22 6.99 -29.36
CA PHE A 500 -0.25 7.52 -30.65
C PHE A 500 0.77 8.48 -31.24
N ALA A 501 0.95 8.44 -32.55
CA ALA A 501 1.78 9.38 -33.28
C ALA A 501 1.19 9.67 -34.66
N SER A 502 1.23 10.92 -35.10
CA SER A 502 0.83 11.34 -36.44
C SER A 502 1.33 12.76 -36.76
N ASP A 503 1.48 13.04 -38.06
CA ASP A 503 1.71 14.40 -38.55
C ASP A 503 0.40 15.08 -38.97
N ASP A 504 -0.70 14.34 -39.05
CA ASP A 504 -1.98 14.81 -39.56
C ASP A 504 -3.02 15.09 -38.45
N VAL A 505 -3.10 14.22 -37.44
CA VAL A 505 -4.07 14.33 -36.35
C VAL A 505 -3.41 14.05 -35.02
N ASN A 506 -3.76 14.80 -34.00
CA ASN A 506 -3.24 14.60 -32.66
C ASN A 506 -4.36 14.18 -31.70
N PRO A 507 -4.12 13.19 -30.85
CA PRO A 507 -5.05 12.86 -29.78
C PRO A 507 -5.09 13.97 -28.74
N ARG A 508 -6.28 14.21 -28.18
CA ARG A 508 -6.53 15.17 -27.11
C ARG A 508 -7.39 14.54 -26.02
N GLY A 509 -7.30 15.09 -24.84
CA GLY A 509 -8.06 14.72 -23.66
C GLY A 509 -7.25 14.98 -22.40
N VAL A 510 -7.93 15.16 -21.28
CA VAL A 510 -7.30 15.33 -19.96
C VAL A 510 -6.53 14.09 -19.51
N ASP A 511 -6.78 12.96 -20.13
CA ASP A 511 -6.17 11.65 -19.88
C ASP A 511 -5.20 11.19 -21.00
N VAL A 512 -4.82 12.14 -21.87
CA VAL A 512 -3.81 11.93 -22.91
C VAL A 512 -2.60 12.81 -22.59
N GLU A 513 -1.47 12.16 -22.38
CA GLU A 513 -0.21 12.80 -21.99
C GLU A 513 0.74 12.87 -23.19
N VAL A 514 1.59 13.89 -23.22
CA VAL A 514 2.73 13.92 -24.15
C VAL A 514 3.88 13.18 -23.47
N GLY A 515 4.27 12.05 -24.03
CA GLY A 515 5.36 11.24 -23.49
C GLY A 515 6.66 11.46 -24.22
N SER A 516 7.73 11.72 -23.49
CA SER A 516 9.09 11.56 -23.98
C SER A 516 9.46 10.10 -23.83
N THR A 517 9.60 9.37 -24.92
CA THR A 517 10.06 7.98 -24.84
C THR A 517 11.48 7.89 -25.40
N ASN A 518 12.28 6.94 -24.89
CA ASN A 518 13.56 6.57 -25.50
C ASN A 518 13.37 5.91 -26.88
N GLU A 519 12.12 5.64 -27.26
CA GLU A 519 11.75 5.14 -28.57
C GLU A 519 11.52 6.31 -29.51
N PRO A 520 12.18 6.39 -30.67
CA PRO A 520 11.91 7.43 -31.65
C PRO A 520 10.43 7.34 -32.08
N PRO A 521 9.70 8.47 -32.09
CA PRO A 521 8.35 8.50 -32.62
C PRO A 521 8.37 8.26 -34.13
N ILE A 522 7.24 7.79 -34.66
CA ILE A 522 7.10 7.54 -36.10
C ILE A 522 6.95 8.86 -36.86
N ASN A 523 6.31 9.84 -36.23
CA ASN A 523 6.18 11.18 -36.79
C ASN A 523 7.49 11.94 -36.63
N GLN A 524 7.92 12.60 -37.71
CA GLN A 524 9.18 13.35 -37.71
C GLN A 524 9.01 14.80 -37.26
N GLU A 525 7.80 15.33 -37.35
CA GLU A 525 7.52 16.74 -37.07
C GLU A 525 7.45 17.06 -35.58
N TRP A 526 6.80 16.19 -34.76
CA TRP A 526 6.52 16.48 -33.36
C TRP A 526 7.52 15.83 -32.40
N ASN A 527 8.26 14.86 -32.87
CA ASN A 527 9.25 14.09 -32.09
C ASN A 527 8.76 13.63 -30.71
N CYS A 528 7.48 13.27 -30.60
CA CYS A 528 6.85 12.81 -29.38
C CYS A 528 5.80 11.72 -29.63
N TRP A 529 5.48 10.94 -28.60
CA TRP A 529 4.31 10.09 -28.53
C TRP A 529 3.25 10.74 -27.65
N PHE A 530 1.99 10.61 -28.04
CA PHE A 530 0.87 10.88 -27.15
C PHE A 530 0.49 9.56 -26.48
N VAL A 531 0.33 9.57 -25.16
CA VAL A 531 0.12 8.36 -24.37
C VAL A 531 -1.23 8.42 -23.66
N LYS A 532 -2.06 7.40 -23.85
CA LYS A 532 -3.27 7.16 -23.06
C LYS A 532 -3.08 5.92 -22.20
N LYS A 533 -3.27 6.05 -20.88
CA LYS A 533 -3.23 4.93 -19.95
C LYS A 533 -4.62 4.31 -19.83
N CYS A 534 -4.72 3.01 -20.06
CA CYS A 534 -5.93 2.22 -19.94
C CYS A 534 -5.79 1.29 -18.73
N TYR A 535 -6.72 1.34 -17.78
CA TYR A 535 -6.58 0.68 -16.47
C TYR A 535 -7.40 -0.62 -16.33
N ALA A 536 -8.18 -0.99 -17.33
CA ALA A 536 -9.02 -2.18 -17.34
C ALA A 536 -9.27 -2.67 -18.77
N PRO A 537 -9.74 -3.90 -18.99
CA PRO A 537 -10.32 -4.30 -20.26
C PRO A 537 -11.52 -3.42 -20.64
N GLY A 538 -11.83 -3.32 -21.90
CA GLY A 538 -12.99 -2.59 -22.39
C GLY A 538 -12.68 -1.53 -23.44
N SER A 539 -13.68 -0.71 -23.76
CA SER A 539 -13.61 0.30 -24.81
C SER A 539 -13.15 1.65 -24.29
N TYR A 540 -12.30 2.31 -25.05
CA TYR A 540 -11.72 3.61 -24.77
C TYR A 540 -11.91 4.56 -25.92
N ASN A 541 -12.26 5.79 -25.61
CA ASN A 541 -12.41 6.88 -26.57
C ASN A 541 -11.22 7.82 -26.50
N VAL A 542 -10.77 8.27 -27.66
CA VAL A 542 -9.75 9.31 -27.81
C VAL A 542 -10.28 10.37 -28.79
N THR A 543 -10.30 11.61 -28.39
CA THR A 543 -10.60 12.71 -29.30
C THR A 543 -9.38 12.98 -30.18
N MET A 544 -9.53 12.81 -31.49
CA MET A 544 -8.52 13.10 -32.49
C MET A 544 -8.81 14.46 -33.10
N ARG A 545 -7.79 15.30 -33.19
CA ARG A 545 -7.89 16.68 -33.71
C ARG A 545 -7.06 16.84 -34.97
N ASN A 546 -7.65 17.43 -36.00
CA ASN A 546 -6.95 17.80 -37.20
C ASN A 546 -5.95 18.94 -36.92
N VAL A 547 -4.68 18.71 -37.20
CA VAL A 547 -3.61 19.64 -36.90
C VAL A 547 -3.61 20.85 -37.88
N ARG A 548 -3.96 20.59 -39.16
CA ARG A 548 -3.92 21.58 -40.24
C ARG A 548 -5.11 21.43 -41.17
N ALA A 549 -5.51 22.53 -41.78
CA ALA A 549 -6.50 22.46 -42.85
C ALA A 549 -6.04 21.56 -44.00
N LYS A 550 -6.92 20.71 -44.46
CA LYS A 550 -6.70 19.72 -45.53
C LYS A 550 -7.71 19.93 -46.67
N ALA A 551 -7.42 19.41 -47.85
CA ALA A 551 -8.41 19.32 -48.90
C ALA A 551 -9.51 18.29 -48.54
N SER A 552 -10.74 18.52 -49.02
CA SER A 552 -11.82 17.54 -48.85
C SER A 552 -11.47 16.23 -49.57
N GLY A 553 -11.66 15.10 -48.90
CA GLY A 553 -11.28 13.79 -49.43
C GLY A 553 -9.80 13.42 -49.28
N ALA A 554 -8.97 14.33 -48.77
CA ALA A 554 -7.57 14.01 -48.49
C ALA A 554 -7.45 12.81 -47.52
N LYS A 555 -6.40 12.05 -47.72
CA LYS A 555 -6.07 10.90 -46.89
C LYS A 555 -4.90 11.20 -45.98
N GLY A 556 -4.97 10.76 -44.76
CA GLY A 556 -3.90 10.81 -43.78
C GLY A 556 -3.88 9.50 -42.96
N LYS A 557 -3.09 9.49 -41.93
CA LYS A 557 -2.97 8.34 -41.03
C LYS A 557 -2.46 8.76 -39.65
N PHE A 558 -2.73 7.93 -38.68
CA PHE A 558 -2.03 7.93 -37.41
C PHE A 558 -1.61 6.51 -37.04
N TYR A 559 -0.71 6.44 -36.10
CA TYR A 559 -0.14 5.18 -35.61
C TYR A 559 -0.56 4.94 -34.18
N MET A 560 -0.90 3.70 -33.86
CA MET A 560 -1.24 3.25 -32.51
C MET A 560 -0.34 2.09 -32.12
N LYS A 561 0.19 2.10 -30.88
CA LYS A 561 1.13 1.08 -30.39
C LYS A 561 0.93 0.85 -28.90
N ALA A 562 1.09 -0.39 -28.44
CA ALA A 562 1.28 -0.71 -27.03
C ALA A 562 2.16 -1.95 -26.86
N ALA A 563 2.68 -2.16 -25.66
CA ALA A 563 3.47 -3.35 -25.33
C ALA A 563 2.61 -4.62 -25.48
N TYR A 564 3.15 -5.63 -26.11
CA TYR A 564 2.50 -6.92 -26.40
C TYR A 564 1.36 -6.87 -27.42
N TYR A 565 1.10 -5.73 -28.06
CA TYR A 565 0.07 -5.59 -29.10
C TYR A 565 0.68 -5.63 -30.50
N GLY A 566 -0.07 -6.21 -31.43
CA GLY A 566 0.27 -6.30 -32.84
C GLY A 566 -0.90 -6.85 -33.66
N LYS A 567 -0.75 -6.89 -34.98
CA LYS A 567 -1.72 -7.58 -35.87
C LYS A 567 -1.57 -9.09 -35.79
N ASP A 568 -0.36 -9.54 -35.52
CA ASP A 568 0.05 -10.93 -35.38
C ASP A 568 1.31 -11.02 -34.52
N ALA A 569 1.79 -12.22 -34.26
CA ALA A 569 3.00 -12.46 -33.48
C ALA A 569 4.27 -11.87 -34.11
N ALA A 570 4.35 -11.72 -35.42
CA ALA A 570 5.50 -11.13 -36.10
C ALA A 570 5.54 -9.62 -36.03
N SER A 571 4.37 -8.99 -35.83
CA SER A 571 4.22 -7.52 -35.71
C SER A 571 4.00 -7.03 -34.27
N VAL A 572 4.19 -7.90 -33.27
CA VAL A 572 4.07 -7.52 -31.85
C VAL A 572 5.01 -6.36 -31.51
N ASN A 573 4.52 -5.41 -30.74
CA ASN A 573 5.20 -4.16 -30.40
C ASN A 573 5.47 -3.21 -31.58
N GLN A 574 4.97 -3.51 -32.78
CA GLN A 574 5.03 -2.59 -33.92
C GLN A 574 3.81 -1.66 -33.91
N ALA A 575 3.99 -0.49 -34.51
CA ALA A 575 2.90 0.47 -34.65
C ALA A 575 1.88 0.00 -35.70
N ILE A 576 0.62 0.13 -35.37
CA ILE A 576 -0.52 -0.17 -36.24
C ILE A 576 -0.93 1.15 -36.93
N GLU A 577 -0.97 1.13 -38.24
CA GLU A 577 -1.42 2.27 -39.04
C GLU A 577 -2.94 2.31 -39.11
N ILE A 578 -3.52 3.47 -38.78
CA ILE A 578 -4.96 3.74 -38.79
C ILE A 578 -5.21 4.83 -39.84
N PRO A 579 -6.05 4.57 -40.88
CA PRO A 579 -6.31 5.55 -41.92
C PRO A 579 -7.22 6.69 -41.43
N VAL A 580 -6.98 7.90 -41.98
CA VAL A 580 -7.78 9.11 -41.73
C VAL A 580 -8.30 9.64 -43.05
N THR A 581 -9.58 10.03 -43.06
CA THR A 581 -10.19 10.72 -44.23
C THR A 581 -10.67 12.10 -43.80
N PHE A 582 -10.23 13.16 -44.49
CA PHE A 582 -10.64 14.54 -44.23
C PHE A 582 -11.87 14.89 -45.08
N GLN A 583 -12.96 15.34 -44.44
CA GLN A 583 -14.26 15.62 -45.07
C GLN A 583 -14.58 17.11 -45.15
#